data_8717f38016d75841a88fd56f7b6c75c0
#
_entry.id   8717f38016d75841a88fd56f7b6c75c0
#
_cell.length_a   1.000
_cell.length_b   1.000
_cell.length_c   1.000
_cell.angle_alpha   90.00
_cell.angle_beta   90.00
_cell.angle_gamma   90.00
#
_symmetry.space_group_name_H-M   'P 1'
#
loop_
_entity.id
_entity.type
_entity.pdbx_description
1 polymer ?
#
loop_
_entity_poly.entity_id
_entity_poly.type
_entity_poly.pdbx_seq_one_letter_code
_entity_poly.pdbx_strand_id
1 'polypeptide(L)'
;MVAKAIVGEKLGMTQVWDEDDRVVPVTVLRVEPCRIVQVKRPETDGYSALQVTYGTQSPDRIAQPERGHLDKAGVAPGRKLVELRLDDVDLYEAGQEIGVDVFDGGERVDVTGISKGKGFSGVMKRHNFSGQKASHGAHKVHRKPGAVGQCATPSRIFRGKKMPGRAGAEKVTTLNLQVVRVDTENDLILLKGSVPGRRGSTVLIRSAIKNGAK
;
A
#
# COMPACT_ATOMS: atom_id res chain seq x y z
N MET A 1 -11.64 -12.86 3.63
CA MET A 1 -11.13 -13.50 2.40
C MET A 1 -10.79 -12.41 1.38
N VAL A 2 -9.68 -12.52 0.68
CA VAL A 2 -9.27 -11.58 -0.37
C VAL A 2 -9.55 -12.25 -1.72
N ALA A 3 -10.63 -11.82 -2.37
CA ALA A 3 -11.05 -12.41 -3.64
C ALA A 3 -10.33 -11.80 -4.85
N LYS A 4 -10.03 -10.51 -4.79
CA LYS A 4 -9.48 -9.73 -5.90
C LYS A 4 -8.30 -8.89 -5.42
N ALA A 5 -7.21 -8.82 -6.19
CA ALA A 5 -6.08 -7.94 -5.91
C ALA A 5 -5.37 -7.54 -7.20
N ILE A 6 -4.84 -6.31 -7.25
CA ILE A 6 -4.09 -5.79 -8.39
C ILE A 6 -3.05 -4.76 -7.95
N VAL A 7 -2.06 -4.51 -8.77
CA VAL A 7 -1.02 -3.50 -8.52
C VAL A 7 -1.27 -2.29 -9.40
N GLY A 8 -1.19 -1.10 -8.81
CA GLY A 8 -1.34 0.16 -9.53
C GLY A 8 -0.27 1.18 -9.16
N GLU A 9 -0.22 2.26 -9.93
CA GLU A 9 0.63 3.43 -9.71
C GLU A 9 -0.22 4.65 -9.39
N LYS A 10 0.12 5.36 -8.31
CA LYS A 10 -0.58 6.58 -7.91
C LYS A 10 -0.23 7.75 -8.85
N LEU A 11 -1.18 8.24 -9.62
CA LEU A 11 -1.00 9.42 -10.47
C LEU A 11 -1.17 10.73 -9.69
N GLY A 12 -2.19 10.82 -8.84
CA GLY A 12 -2.47 12.03 -8.09
C GLY A 12 -3.85 12.04 -7.47
N MET A 13 -4.30 13.22 -7.07
CA MET A 13 -5.66 13.44 -6.59
C MET A 13 -6.34 14.52 -7.43
N THR A 14 -7.63 14.33 -7.62
CA THR A 14 -8.53 15.28 -8.27
C THR A 14 -9.90 15.24 -7.59
N GLN A 15 -10.85 15.90 -8.15
CA GLN A 15 -12.25 15.86 -7.72
C GLN A 15 -13.14 15.51 -8.92
N VAL A 16 -14.18 14.78 -8.63
CA VAL A 16 -15.26 14.44 -9.59
C VAL A 16 -16.61 14.79 -8.97
N TRP A 17 -17.59 14.96 -9.80
CA TRP A 17 -18.98 15.20 -9.39
C TRP A 17 -19.70 13.87 -9.29
N ASP A 18 -20.46 13.69 -8.24
CA ASP A 18 -21.37 12.57 -8.04
C ASP A 18 -22.73 12.86 -8.72
N GLU A 19 -23.58 11.85 -8.80
CA GLU A 19 -24.93 11.97 -9.38
C GLU A 19 -25.80 13.01 -8.66
N ASP A 20 -25.51 13.28 -7.38
CA ASP A 20 -26.16 14.29 -6.54
C ASP A 20 -25.52 15.70 -6.65
N ASP A 21 -24.71 15.97 -7.68
CA ASP A 21 -23.95 17.23 -7.86
C ASP A 21 -22.99 17.56 -6.70
N ARG A 22 -22.55 16.55 -5.94
CA ARG A 22 -21.59 16.72 -4.85
C ARG A 22 -20.16 16.49 -5.31
N VAL A 23 -19.26 17.35 -4.84
CA VAL A 23 -17.83 17.19 -5.11
C VAL A 23 -17.26 16.04 -4.28
N VAL A 24 -16.72 15.04 -4.94
CA VAL A 24 -16.08 13.88 -4.33
C VAL A 24 -14.58 13.95 -4.59
N PRO A 25 -13.72 14.06 -3.54
CA PRO A 25 -12.28 13.99 -3.73
C PRO A 25 -11.86 12.57 -4.06
N VAL A 26 -11.10 12.40 -5.14
CA VAL A 26 -10.65 11.09 -5.60
C VAL A 26 -9.14 11.03 -5.79
N THR A 27 -8.57 9.87 -5.53
CA THR A 27 -7.22 9.52 -5.97
C THR A 27 -7.31 8.71 -7.26
N VAL A 28 -6.56 9.13 -8.27
CA VAL A 28 -6.45 8.43 -9.55
C VAL A 28 -5.26 7.48 -9.49
N LEU A 29 -5.52 6.23 -9.76
CA LEU A 29 -4.52 5.16 -9.85
C LEU A 29 -4.51 4.64 -11.28
N ARG A 30 -3.33 4.51 -11.88
CA ARG A 30 -3.12 3.80 -13.14
C ARG A 30 -2.81 2.35 -12.82
N VAL A 31 -3.53 1.46 -13.44
CA VAL A 31 -3.45 0.02 -13.22
C VAL A 31 -3.14 -0.65 -14.55
N GLU A 32 -1.86 -0.60 -14.94
CA GLU A 32 -1.40 -1.33 -16.13
C GLU A 32 -1.64 -2.83 -15.94
N PRO A 33 -1.97 -3.59 -16.99
CA PRO A 33 -2.21 -5.03 -16.88
C PRO A 33 -1.10 -5.75 -16.12
N CYS A 34 -1.49 -6.50 -15.11
CA CYS A 34 -0.59 -7.31 -14.29
C CYS A 34 -0.46 -8.70 -14.90
N ARG A 35 0.75 -9.08 -15.29
CA ARG A 35 1.04 -10.40 -15.90
C ARG A 35 1.41 -11.40 -14.83
N ILE A 36 0.76 -12.56 -14.83
CA ILE A 36 1.01 -13.64 -13.88
C ILE A 36 2.28 -14.38 -14.29
N VAL A 37 3.26 -14.40 -13.40
CA VAL A 37 4.55 -15.10 -13.61
C VAL A 37 4.51 -16.49 -13.00
N GLN A 38 3.90 -16.64 -11.83
CA GLN A 38 3.79 -17.92 -11.13
C GLN A 38 2.52 -17.97 -10.26
N VAL A 39 1.86 -19.11 -10.27
CA VAL A 39 0.79 -19.43 -9.34
C VAL A 39 1.38 -20.24 -8.19
N LYS A 40 1.28 -19.73 -6.97
CA LYS A 40 1.75 -20.40 -5.75
C LYS A 40 0.59 -21.12 -5.07
N ARG A 41 0.79 -22.39 -4.77
CA ARG A 41 -0.22 -23.26 -4.16
C ARG A 41 0.23 -23.77 -2.79
N PRO A 42 -0.73 -24.05 -1.87
CA PRO A 42 -0.39 -24.54 -0.54
C PRO A 42 0.44 -25.81 -0.52
N GLU A 43 0.23 -26.68 -1.51
CA GLU A 43 0.90 -27.98 -1.62
C GLU A 43 2.41 -27.85 -1.90
N THR A 44 2.81 -26.86 -2.70
CA THR A 44 4.20 -26.67 -3.12
C THR A 44 4.89 -25.53 -2.36
N ASP A 45 4.18 -24.43 -2.11
CA ASP A 45 4.73 -23.19 -1.55
C ASP A 45 4.30 -22.93 -0.10
N GLY A 46 3.33 -23.70 0.42
CA GLY A 46 2.80 -23.55 1.78
C GLY A 46 1.75 -22.43 1.93
N TYR A 47 1.42 -21.71 0.86
CA TYR A 47 0.40 -20.66 0.84
C TYR A 47 -0.11 -20.38 -0.57
N SER A 48 -1.32 -19.78 -0.67
CA SER A 48 -1.91 -19.38 -1.94
C SER A 48 -1.54 -17.94 -2.30
N ALA A 49 -0.97 -17.72 -3.49
CA ALA A 49 -0.67 -16.40 -4.03
C ALA A 49 -0.45 -16.43 -5.54
N LEU A 50 -0.67 -15.28 -6.19
CA LEU A 50 -0.23 -15.02 -7.56
C LEU A 50 1.02 -14.15 -7.52
N GLN A 51 2.11 -14.61 -8.10
CA GLN A 51 3.26 -13.75 -8.35
C GLN A 51 3.05 -13.05 -9.69
N VAL A 52 2.95 -11.73 -9.65
CA VAL A 52 2.67 -10.90 -10.83
C VAL A 52 3.79 -9.90 -11.07
N THR A 53 3.94 -9.51 -12.33
CA THR A 53 4.74 -8.35 -12.73
C THR A 53 3.85 -7.32 -13.41
N TYR A 54 4.22 -6.03 -13.32
CA TYR A 54 3.46 -4.93 -13.88
C TYR A 54 4.39 -3.88 -14.51
N GLY A 55 3.83 -3.09 -15.40
CA GLY A 55 4.58 -2.07 -16.13
C GLY A 55 5.57 -2.66 -17.13
N THR A 56 6.45 -1.82 -17.64
CA THR A 56 7.46 -2.19 -18.62
C THR A 56 8.86 -1.81 -18.13
N GLN A 57 9.82 -2.70 -18.31
CA GLN A 57 11.23 -2.45 -18.02
C GLN A 57 12.11 -3.06 -19.13
N SER A 58 13.21 -2.37 -19.44
CA SER A 58 14.20 -2.91 -20.39
C SER A 58 14.81 -4.20 -19.81
N PRO A 59 14.94 -5.27 -20.62
CA PRO A 59 15.55 -6.54 -20.20
C PRO A 59 16.97 -6.40 -19.65
N ASP A 60 17.74 -5.40 -20.13
CA ASP A 60 19.12 -5.16 -19.71
C ASP A 60 19.24 -4.67 -18.26
N ARG A 61 18.11 -4.21 -17.65
CA ARG A 61 18.05 -3.72 -16.26
C ARG A 61 17.62 -4.79 -15.27
N ILE A 62 17.39 -6.00 -15.74
CA ILE A 62 16.91 -7.11 -14.92
C ILE A 62 18.04 -8.11 -14.73
N ALA A 63 18.20 -8.58 -13.49
CA ALA A 63 19.19 -9.60 -13.17
C ALA A 63 18.88 -10.91 -13.90
N GLN A 64 19.92 -11.63 -14.33
CA GLN A 64 19.77 -12.87 -15.09
C GLN A 64 18.84 -13.90 -14.43
N PRO A 65 18.87 -14.15 -13.10
CA PRO A 65 17.96 -15.09 -12.45
C PRO A 65 16.49 -14.68 -12.58
N GLU A 66 16.18 -13.39 -12.44
CA GLU A 66 14.83 -12.87 -12.60
C GLU A 66 14.36 -12.96 -14.06
N ARG A 67 15.27 -12.68 -15.01
CA ARG A 67 14.99 -12.84 -16.43
C ARG A 67 14.65 -14.28 -16.78
N GLY A 68 15.46 -15.27 -16.34
CA GLY A 68 15.18 -16.68 -16.57
C GLY A 68 13.84 -17.13 -15.95
N HIS A 69 13.45 -16.54 -14.82
CA HIS A 69 12.15 -16.79 -14.19
C HIS A 69 10.99 -16.25 -15.05
N LEU A 70 11.11 -15.04 -15.60
CA LEU A 70 10.12 -14.43 -16.49
C LEU A 70 10.04 -15.17 -17.84
N ASP A 71 11.20 -15.55 -18.41
CA ASP A 71 11.29 -16.30 -19.67
C ASP A 71 10.61 -17.66 -19.55
N LYS A 72 10.76 -18.35 -18.40
CA LYS A 72 10.07 -19.62 -18.13
C LYS A 72 8.54 -19.49 -18.15
N ALA A 73 8.03 -18.34 -17.72
CA ALA A 73 6.59 -18.03 -17.72
C ALA A 73 6.11 -17.44 -19.06
N GLY A 74 7.01 -17.15 -20.00
CA GLY A 74 6.70 -16.49 -21.27
C GLY A 74 6.21 -15.05 -21.10
N VAL A 75 6.61 -14.37 -20.03
CA VAL A 75 6.09 -13.06 -19.62
C VAL A 75 7.11 -11.96 -19.89
N ALA A 76 6.67 -10.88 -20.52
CA ALA A 76 7.52 -9.70 -20.74
C ALA A 76 7.96 -9.06 -19.42
N PRO A 77 9.20 -8.56 -19.33
CA PRO A 77 9.74 -7.94 -18.13
C PRO A 77 8.95 -6.72 -17.64
N GLY A 78 8.61 -6.70 -16.36
CA GLY A 78 8.00 -5.59 -15.69
C GLY A 78 8.91 -4.93 -14.66
N ARG A 79 8.43 -3.87 -14.01
CA ARG A 79 9.20 -3.07 -13.05
C ARG A 79 9.57 -3.81 -11.77
N LYS A 80 8.69 -4.69 -11.29
CA LYS A 80 8.87 -5.46 -10.05
C LYS A 80 8.00 -6.70 -10.07
N LEU A 81 8.46 -7.73 -9.37
CA LEU A 81 7.66 -8.87 -8.98
C LEU A 81 6.95 -8.57 -7.66
N VAL A 82 5.65 -8.82 -7.60
CA VAL A 82 4.80 -8.61 -6.43
C VAL A 82 3.94 -9.85 -6.20
N GLU A 83 3.74 -10.24 -4.96
CA GLU A 83 2.84 -11.34 -4.63
C GLU A 83 1.49 -10.82 -4.17
N LEU A 84 0.45 -11.28 -4.84
CA LEU A 84 -0.95 -11.04 -4.51
C LEU A 84 -1.47 -12.28 -3.78
N ARG A 85 -1.64 -12.18 -2.47
CA ARG A 85 -2.23 -13.28 -1.68
C ARG A 85 -3.73 -13.28 -1.89
N LEU A 86 -4.22 -14.33 -2.52
CA LEU A 86 -5.62 -14.57 -2.82
C LEU A 86 -6.02 -15.92 -2.22
N ASP A 87 -7.30 -16.06 -1.88
CA ASP A 87 -7.81 -17.31 -1.33
C ASP A 87 -8.02 -18.36 -2.42
N ASP A 88 -8.45 -17.92 -3.61
CA ASP A 88 -8.66 -18.77 -4.77
C ASP A 88 -7.68 -18.40 -5.88
N VAL A 89 -6.74 -19.28 -6.14
CA VAL A 89 -5.68 -19.09 -7.15
C VAL A 89 -5.79 -20.08 -8.31
N ASP A 90 -6.70 -21.08 -8.20
CA ASP A 90 -6.82 -22.18 -9.17
C ASP A 90 -7.46 -21.73 -10.49
N LEU A 91 -8.13 -20.59 -10.48
CA LEU A 91 -8.71 -19.97 -11.67
C LEU A 91 -7.69 -19.26 -12.57
N TYR A 92 -6.42 -19.18 -12.13
CA TYR A 92 -5.40 -18.41 -12.82
C TYR A 92 -4.27 -19.28 -13.34
N GLU A 93 -3.72 -18.88 -14.48
CA GLU A 93 -2.59 -19.55 -15.11
C GLU A 93 -1.41 -18.60 -15.32
N ALA A 94 -0.18 -19.15 -15.36
CA ALA A 94 1.02 -18.38 -15.70
C ALA A 94 0.91 -17.83 -17.14
N GLY A 95 1.30 -16.58 -17.34
CA GLY A 95 1.18 -15.87 -18.62
C GLY A 95 -0.12 -15.11 -18.81
N GLN A 96 -1.14 -15.35 -17.99
CA GLN A 96 -2.40 -14.61 -18.03
C GLN A 96 -2.22 -13.16 -17.53
N GLU A 97 -3.01 -12.23 -18.08
CA GLU A 97 -3.05 -10.83 -17.65
C GLU A 97 -4.29 -10.56 -16.79
N ILE A 98 -4.10 -9.74 -15.76
CA ILE A 98 -5.17 -9.24 -14.88
C ILE A 98 -5.25 -7.75 -15.11
N GLY A 99 -6.38 -7.27 -15.61
CA GLY A 99 -6.66 -5.87 -15.90
C GLY A 99 -7.44 -5.17 -14.79
N VAL A 100 -7.78 -3.93 -15.06
CA VAL A 100 -8.57 -3.06 -14.18
C VAL A 100 -10.02 -3.52 -14.01
N ASP A 101 -10.52 -4.31 -14.96
CA ASP A 101 -11.84 -4.90 -15.05
C ASP A 101 -12.20 -5.86 -13.90
N VAL A 102 -11.21 -6.25 -13.12
CA VAL A 102 -11.42 -7.07 -11.90
C VAL A 102 -12.27 -6.35 -10.85
N PHE A 103 -12.26 -5.01 -10.84
CA PHE A 103 -13.01 -4.20 -9.87
C PHE A 103 -14.16 -3.46 -10.53
N ASP A 104 -15.29 -3.39 -9.82
CA ASP A 104 -16.49 -2.68 -10.24
C ASP A 104 -16.67 -1.36 -9.48
N GLY A 105 -17.41 -0.41 -10.09
CA GLY A 105 -17.82 0.82 -9.43
C GLY A 105 -18.69 0.51 -8.20
N GLY A 106 -18.45 1.25 -7.11
CA GLY A 106 -19.16 1.05 -5.84
C GLY A 106 -18.52 0.04 -4.89
N GLU A 107 -17.64 -0.85 -5.37
CA GLU A 107 -16.93 -1.81 -4.50
C GLU A 107 -16.06 -1.10 -3.44
N ARG A 108 -15.80 -1.81 -2.35
CA ARG A 108 -14.85 -1.36 -1.32
C ARG A 108 -13.54 -2.10 -1.42
N VAL A 109 -12.46 -1.33 -1.34
CA VAL A 109 -11.09 -1.85 -1.47
C VAL A 109 -10.20 -1.37 -0.34
N ASP A 110 -9.20 -2.18 -0.01
CA ASP A 110 -8.09 -1.82 0.88
C ASP A 110 -6.87 -1.49 0.01
N VAL A 111 -6.25 -0.35 0.25
CA VAL A 111 -5.08 0.08 -0.52
C VAL A 111 -3.86 0.15 0.36
N THR A 112 -2.85 -0.65 0.01
CA THR A 112 -1.57 -0.72 0.70
C THR A 112 -0.49 -0.02 -0.11
N GLY A 113 0.28 0.84 0.53
CA GLY A 113 1.41 1.53 -0.08
C GLY A 113 2.46 1.94 0.93
N ILE A 114 3.56 2.50 0.43
CA ILE A 114 4.61 3.07 1.27
C ILE A 114 4.31 4.56 1.50
N SER A 115 4.12 4.96 2.74
CA SER A 115 3.83 6.34 3.12
C SER A 115 4.98 7.28 2.77
N LYS A 116 4.68 8.58 2.63
CA LYS A 116 5.73 9.59 2.42
C LYS A 116 6.67 9.64 3.62
N GLY A 117 7.99 9.61 3.39
CA GLY A 117 8.99 9.78 4.44
C GLY A 117 8.98 11.20 5.00
N LYS A 118 9.14 11.33 6.32
CA LYS A 118 9.20 12.62 7.06
C LYS A 118 10.56 12.82 7.74
N GLY A 119 11.52 11.94 7.49
CA GLY A 119 12.85 11.96 8.12
C GLY A 119 12.81 11.66 9.61
N PHE A 120 13.83 12.11 10.35
CA PHE A 120 13.86 12.02 11.80
C PHE A 120 12.88 13.02 12.43
N SER A 121 11.99 12.55 13.26
CA SER A 121 10.94 13.35 13.88
C SER A 121 10.97 13.23 15.40
N GLY A 122 10.82 14.37 16.08
CA GLY A 122 10.67 14.41 17.52
C GLY A 122 9.35 13.79 17.98
N VAL A 123 9.24 13.48 19.25
CA VAL A 123 8.10 12.78 19.85
C VAL A 123 6.77 13.53 19.69
N MET A 124 6.79 14.85 19.66
CA MET A 124 5.57 15.64 19.43
C MET A 124 5.00 15.40 18.04
N LYS A 125 5.83 15.44 17.00
CA LYS A 125 5.40 15.21 15.61
C LYS A 125 5.12 13.75 15.33
N ARG A 126 5.93 12.83 15.89
CA ARG A 126 5.83 11.40 15.60
C ARG A 126 4.71 10.71 16.36
N HIS A 127 4.47 11.12 17.62
CA HIS A 127 3.57 10.41 18.54
C HIS A 127 2.54 11.32 19.21
N ASN A 128 2.45 12.59 18.82
CA ASN A 128 1.52 13.58 19.37
C ASN A 128 1.68 13.81 20.88
N PHE A 129 2.92 13.83 21.39
CA PHE A 129 3.19 14.17 22.78
C PHE A 129 2.92 15.65 23.00
N SER A 130 2.34 16.01 24.16
CA SER A 130 1.99 17.39 24.50
C SER A 130 3.21 18.28 24.78
N GLY A 131 4.33 17.71 25.17
CA GLY A 131 5.52 18.47 25.58
C GLY A 131 5.39 19.11 26.96
N GLN A 132 6.21 20.14 27.23
CA GLN A 132 6.25 20.88 28.49
C GLN A 132 5.87 22.34 28.26
N LYS A 133 5.36 23.02 29.30
CA LYS A 133 5.04 24.45 29.29
C LYS A 133 6.29 25.29 28.92
N ALA A 134 6.07 26.46 28.31
CA ALA A 134 7.15 27.37 27.94
C ALA A 134 7.67 28.22 29.13
N SER A 135 6.98 28.19 30.26
CA SER A 135 7.25 28.96 31.47
C SER A 135 7.23 28.07 32.71
N HIS A 136 7.19 28.67 33.93
CA HIS A 136 7.16 27.96 35.22
C HIS A 136 8.37 27.02 35.43
N GLY A 137 9.59 27.50 35.17
CA GLY A 137 10.84 26.81 35.45
C GLY A 137 11.19 25.70 34.46
N ALA A 138 10.45 25.54 33.37
CA ALA A 138 10.78 24.56 32.34
C ALA A 138 11.98 25.04 31.50
N HIS A 139 13.13 24.34 31.59
CA HIS A 139 14.34 24.65 30.85
C HIS A 139 14.69 23.52 29.85
N LYS A 140 14.84 23.87 28.56
CA LYS A 140 15.34 22.96 27.50
C LYS A 140 14.59 21.63 27.35
N VAL A 141 13.34 21.53 27.87
CA VAL A 141 12.53 20.29 27.87
C VAL A 141 11.20 20.43 27.10
N HIS A 142 10.92 21.62 26.53
CA HIS A 142 9.63 21.95 25.92
C HIS A 142 9.12 20.91 24.92
N ARG A 143 10.01 20.32 24.12
CA ARG A 143 9.67 19.36 23.06
C ARG A 143 10.21 17.95 23.32
N LYS A 144 10.70 17.67 24.51
CA LYS A 144 11.26 16.37 24.88
C LYS A 144 10.19 15.36 25.30
N PRO A 145 10.49 14.05 25.30
CA PRO A 145 9.52 13.01 25.69
C PRO A 145 9.15 13.03 27.17
N GLY A 146 9.95 13.66 28.03
CA GLY A 146 9.80 13.56 29.47
C GLY A 146 10.40 12.28 30.02
N ALA A 147 9.88 11.76 31.14
CA ALA A 147 10.33 10.51 31.73
C ALA A 147 10.07 9.32 30.81
N VAL A 148 11.07 8.48 30.64
CA VAL A 148 10.99 7.30 29.74
C VAL A 148 10.87 5.98 30.51
N GLY A 149 11.08 5.99 31.82
CA GLY A 149 11.01 4.82 32.70
C GLY A 149 10.97 5.20 34.15
N GLN A 150 11.05 4.18 35.00
CA GLN A 150 11.18 4.29 36.45
C GLN A 150 12.67 4.18 36.89
N CYS A 151 12.95 4.22 38.17
CA CYS A 151 14.30 4.16 38.72
C CYS A 151 14.87 2.75 38.75
N ALA A 152 15.30 2.27 39.93
CA ALA A 152 15.99 1.00 40.14
C ALA A 152 15.14 -0.24 39.70
N THR A 153 13.85 -0.15 39.79
CA THR A 153 12.94 -1.22 39.35
C THR A 153 12.02 -0.66 38.25
N PRO A 154 11.98 -1.21 37.04
CA PRO A 154 12.59 -2.45 36.52
C PRO A 154 14.03 -2.29 36.00
N SER A 155 14.70 -1.18 36.22
CA SER A 155 16.09 -0.88 35.78
C SER A 155 16.31 -0.91 34.27
N ARG A 156 15.24 -0.81 33.51
CA ARG A 156 15.24 -0.79 32.03
C ARG A 156 14.08 0.03 31.49
N ILE A 157 14.19 0.44 30.21
CA ILE A 157 13.09 1.01 29.44
C ILE A 157 12.34 -0.13 28.77
N PHE A 158 11.01 -0.13 28.86
CA PHE A 158 10.18 -1.13 28.22
C PHE A 158 10.27 -1.05 26.69
N ARG A 159 10.27 -2.21 26.03
CA ARG A 159 10.21 -2.30 24.58
C ARG A 159 8.90 -1.64 24.06
N GLY A 160 8.96 -1.00 22.90
CA GLY A 160 7.78 -0.30 22.33
C GLY A 160 7.53 1.09 22.93
N LYS A 161 8.34 1.58 23.88
CA LYS A 161 8.22 2.97 24.38
C LYS A 161 8.38 3.96 23.22
N LYS A 162 7.41 4.87 23.10
CA LYS A 162 7.37 5.88 22.05
C LYS A 162 8.52 6.89 22.21
N MET A 163 9.41 6.95 21.23
CA MET A 163 10.60 7.80 21.21
C MET A 163 10.75 8.53 19.87
N PRO A 164 11.60 9.59 19.81
CA PRO A 164 11.92 10.22 18.52
C PRO A 164 12.59 9.20 17.59
N GLY A 165 12.47 9.41 16.30
CA GLY A 165 13.05 8.54 15.30
C GLY A 165 12.47 8.81 13.91
N ARG A 166 12.76 7.92 12.97
CA ARG A 166 12.26 8.00 11.61
C ARG A 166 10.73 7.90 11.60
N ALA A 167 10.08 8.82 10.88
CA ALA A 167 8.65 8.82 10.67
C ALA A 167 8.34 8.74 9.17
N GLY A 168 7.30 8.00 8.81
CA GLY A 168 6.96 7.71 7.43
C GLY A 168 7.92 6.73 6.75
N ALA A 169 7.77 6.56 5.43
CA ALA A 169 8.40 5.52 4.63
C ALA A 169 8.11 4.11 5.20
N GLU A 170 6.91 3.92 5.70
CA GLU A 170 6.39 2.69 6.29
C GLU A 170 5.27 2.15 5.41
N LYS A 171 5.10 0.83 5.42
CA LYS A 171 3.96 0.17 4.77
C LYS A 171 2.69 0.51 5.54
N VAL A 172 1.74 1.16 4.86
CA VAL A 172 0.46 1.59 5.44
C VAL A 172 -0.66 1.10 4.56
N THR A 173 -1.73 0.62 5.16
CA THR A 173 -2.96 0.23 4.45
C THR A 173 -4.08 1.18 4.84
N THR A 174 -4.70 1.80 3.84
CA THR A 174 -5.97 2.53 4.00
C THR A 174 -7.09 1.56 3.70
N LEU A 175 -7.96 1.35 4.68
CA LEU A 175 -9.05 0.37 4.61
C LEU A 175 -10.33 0.99 4.06
N ASN A 176 -11.18 0.16 3.44
CA ASN A 176 -12.55 0.48 3.03
C ASN A 176 -12.70 1.73 2.15
N LEU A 177 -11.79 1.94 1.21
CA LEU A 177 -11.96 2.98 0.19
C LEU A 177 -13.01 2.53 -0.83
N GLN A 178 -13.89 3.43 -1.22
CA GLN A 178 -14.89 3.18 -2.25
C GLN A 178 -14.29 3.42 -3.63
N VAL A 179 -14.51 2.48 -4.56
CA VAL A 179 -14.24 2.66 -5.98
C VAL A 179 -15.35 3.55 -6.54
N VAL A 180 -14.99 4.74 -7.00
CA VAL A 180 -15.96 5.68 -7.57
C VAL A 180 -16.25 5.32 -9.03
N ARG A 181 -15.18 5.07 -9.79
CA ARG A 181 -15.26 4.76 -11.21
C ARG A 181 -14.07 3.92 -11.63
N VAL A 182 -14.29 3.01 -12.54
CA VAL A 182 -13.28 2.25 -13.28
C VAL A 182 -13.34 2.68 -14.74
N ASP A 183 -12.20 3.02 -15.31
CA ASP A 183 -12.02 3.39 -16.71
C ASP A 183 -11.12 2.34 -17.35
N THR A 184 -11.72 1.44 -18.08
CA THR A 184 -11.04 0.32 -18.76
C THR A 184 -10.28 0.75 -20.00
N GLU A 185 -10.66 1.88 -20.64
CA GLU A 185 -9.99 2.36 -21.83
C GLU A 185 -8.61 2.98 -21.51
N ASN A 186 -8.51 3.63 -20.35
CA ASN A 186 -7.30 4.33 -19.91
C ASN A 186 -6.55 3.60 -18.77
N ASP A 187 -6.99 2.41 -18.37
CA ASP A 187 -6.43 1.64 -17.25
C ASP A 187 -6.43 2.41 -15.92
N LEU A 188 -7.53 3.11 -15.60
CA LEU A 188 -7.62 3.96 -14.41
C LEU A 188 -8.67 3.45 -13.43
N ILE A 189 -8.32 3.52 -12.14
CA ILE A 189 -9.25 3.38 -11.01
C ILE A 189 -9.29 4.68 -10.23
N LEU A 190 -10.49 5.20 -10.00
CA LEU A 190 -10.74 6.37 -9.17
C LEU A 190 -11.25 5.92 -7.80
N LEU A 191 -10.48 6.19 -6.74
CA LEU A 191 -10.81 5.82 -5.36
C LEU A 191 -11.20 7.06 -4.57
N LYS A 192 -12.31 7.00 -3.84
CA LYS A 192 -12.75 8.08 -2.96
C LYS A 192 -11.77 8.27 -1.79
N GLY A 193 -11.19 9.47 -1.70
CA GLY A 193 -10.30 9.84 -0.60
C GLY A 193 -8.81 9.67 -0.89
N SER A 194 -8.01 9.61 0.18
CA SER A 194 -6.55 9.60 0.09
C SER A 194 -5.98 8.19 0.08
N VAL A 195 -4.94 8.00 -0.73
CA VAL A 195 -4.15 6.75 -0.85
C VAL A 195 -2.73 7.02 -0.36
N PRO A 196 -2.09 6.10 0.38
CA PRO A 196 -0.73 6.28 0.86
C PRO A 196 0.28 6.40 -0.28
N GLY A 197 1.38 7.10 -0.03
CA GLY A 197 2.49 7.26 -0.96
C GLY A 197 2.53 8.61 -1.70
N ARG A 198 3.62 8.80 -2.44
CA ARG A 198 3.83 9.94 -3.33
C ARG A 198 3.21 9.67 -4.71
N ARG A 199 3.17 10.67 -5.58
CA ARG A 199 2.90 10.46 -7.01
C ARG A 199 3.98 9.53 -7.59
N GLY A 200 3.59 8.62 -8.47
CA GLY A 200 4.48 7.62 -9.05
C GLY A 200 4.83 6.48 -8.09
N SER A 201 4.18 6.35 -6.93
CA SER A 201 4.40 5.21 -6.04
C SER A 201 3.48 4.04 -6.39
N THR A 202 4.05 2.85 -6.31
CA THR A 202 3.30 1.60 -6.43
C THR A 202 2.39 1.41 -5.22
N VAL A 203 1.18 0.98 -5.48
CA VAL A 203 0.17 0.62 -4.48
C VAL A 203 -0.42 -0.74 -4.82
N LEU A 204 -0.77 -1.49 -3.80
CA LEU A 204 -1.49 -2.74 -3.89
C LEU A 204 -2.96 -2.48 -3.53
N ILE A 205 -3.85 -2.79 -4.43
CA ILE A 205 -5.30 -2.67 -4.29
C ILE A 205 -5.83 -4.08 -4.09
N ARG A 206 -6.68 -4.29 -3.10
CA ARG A 206 -7.33 -5.59 -2.86
C ARG A 206 -8.76 -5.38 -2.36
N SER A 207 -9.59 -6.39 -2.52
CA SER A 207 -10.93 -6.39 -1.92
C SER A 207 -10.84 -6.10 -0.43
N ALA A 208 -11.75 -5.28 0.09
CA ALA A 208 -11.78 -4.93 1.51
C ALA A 208 -12.09 -6.15 2.37
N ILE A 209 -11.25 -6.43 3.36
CA ILE A 209 -11.43 -7.54 4.29
C ILE A 209 -12.61 -7.26 5.24
N LYS A 210 -12.75 -5.98 5.67
CA LYS A 210 -13.83 -5.52 6.53
C LYS A 210 -14.94 -4.88 5.70
N ASN A 211 -15.53 -5.66 4.79
CA ASN A 211 -16.78 -5.25 4.18
C ASN A 211 -17.83 -5.29 5.29
N GLY A 212 -18.24 -4.12 5.75
CA GLY A 212 -19.42 -4.00 6.56
C GLY A 212 -20.62 -4.45 5.72
N ALA A 213 -20.91 -5.73 5.74
CA ALA A 213 -22.26 -6.18 5.42
C ALA A 213 -23.18 -5.48 6.42
N LYS A 214 -23.94 -4.51 5.94
CA LYS A 214 -25.18 -4.10 6.60
C LYS A 214 -26.25 -5.06 6.19
#